data_c100cb5338f7e3f1911bba9f485d0fac
#
_entry.id   c100cb5338f7e3f1911bba9f485d0fac
#
_cell.length_a   1.000
_cell.length_b   1.000
_cell.length_c   1.000
_cell.angle_alpha   90.00
_cell.angle_beta   90.00
_cell.angle_gamma   90.00
#
_symmetry.space_group_name_H-M   'P 1'
#
loop_
_entity.id
_entity.type
_entity.pdbx_description
1 polymer ?
#
loop_
_entity_poly.entity_id
_entity_poly.type
_entity_poly.pdbx_seq_one_letter_code
_entity_poly.pdbx_strand_id
1 'polypeptide(L)'
;MDKVIAFHTSGSTGTPKVIQKTVDSLRLDATMLASAFRAIFEQQPTFVASIQTQHMYGKLWLETLQPLVGCPRHVEQVDGWETFFKCQECYDKVVFITTPSFLAELVSHRHQLTPKRNVLAIFTAGSLLRTEVSQAVEALFGVSPIEIYGSTETGSVAWRQQCNGSSWTIFDGVTAVATPEETLAVTSPFCVSTPYILQDRVTFEDERHFLLHGRTDRYVKILEHFVALAEIEEGLRKHPYVADCYAVASPTDVSRIWTLIVPSEEGKTALIEQGYQAVTRTLRLEASAYVPSYAVPRRMRFVRTLPYTAQGKLPVSVVIPRFEVERQEPVVTQWNLQGETLAVRFAYPHDVIFFQGHFPNAPILPGVAQLFTVRHFIQQAFNIKVDGAIKRLKFQQPILPKQEVCLTVKRKTPTSFDFTLQTAQGPCASGILSVREEGC
;
A
#
# COMPACT_ATOMS: atom_id res chain seq x y z
N MET A 1 17.33 17.73 -31.07
CA MET A 1 17.61 17.42 -29.66
C MET A 1 16.44 16.61 -29.15
N ASP A 2 16.70 15.41 -28.64
CA ASP A 2 15.64 14.56 -28.08
C ASP A 2 15.01 15.26 -26.89
N LYS A 3 13.67 15.27 -26.87
CA LYS A 3 12.93 15.88 -25.78
C LYS A 3 13.17 15.09 -24.50
N VAL A 4 13.67 15.75 -23.46
CA VAL A 4 13.94 15.16 -22.15
C VAL A 4 12.72 15.31 -21.26
N ILE A 5 12.39 14.26 -20.53
CA ILE A 5 11.32 14.20 -19.53
C ILE A 5 11.94 13.95 -18.17
N ALA A 6 11.59 14.77 -17.19
CA ALA A 6 12.04 14.62 -15.80
C ALA A 6 10.98 13.83 -15.01
N PHE A 7 11.43 12.80 -14.29
CA PHE A 7 10.63 12.02 -13.36
C PHE A 7 11.12 12.23 -11.94
N HIS A 8 10.23 12.54 -11.03
CA HIS A 8 10.53 12.64 -9.60
C HIS A 8 10.34 11.28 -8.94
N THR A 9 11.40 10.71 -8.39
CA THR A 9 11.33 9.44 -7.65
C THR A 9 11.50 9.70 -6.16
N SER A 10 10.68 9.04 -5.32
CA SER A 10 10.94 8.99 -3.88
C SER A 10 12.13 8.07 -3.65
N GLY A 11 13.34 8.62 -3.52
CA GLY A 11 14.51 7.82 -3.19
C GLY A 11 14.29 6.99 -1.93
N SER A 12 14.85 5.78 -1.85
CA SER A 12 14.82 4.92 -0.65
C SER A 12 15.38 5.63 0.59
N THR A 13 16.24 6.63 0.39
CA THR A 13 16.84 7.49 1.44
C THR A 13 15.96 8.69 1.84
N GLY A 14 14.74 8.82 1.28
CA GLY A 14 13.80 9.90 1.61
C GLY A 14 14.02 11.22 0.87
N THR A 15 15.13 11.41 0.15
CA THR A 15 15.35 12.60 -0.68
C THR A 15 14.87 12.31 -2.10
N PRO A 16 13.92 13.10 -2.66
CA PRO A 16 13.47 12.94 -4.03
C PRO A 16 14.62 13.11 -5.02
N LYS A 17 14.78 12.14 -5.93
CA LYS A 17 15.72 12.24 -7.05
C LYS A 17 14.97 12.60 -8.32
N VAL A 18 15.58 13.44 -9.14
CA VAL A 18 15.08 13.75 -10.49
C VAL A 18 15.82 12.89 -11.49
N ILE A 19 15.08 12.01 -12.16
CA ILE A 19 15.61 11.14 -13.21
C ILE A 19 15.18 11.69 -14.55
N GLN A 20 16.15 11.92 -15.44
CA GLN A 20 15.91 12.41 -16.79
C GLN A 20 15.92 11.25 -17.78
N LYS A 21 14.91 11.17 -18.62
CA LYS A 21 14.82 10.21 -19.72
C LYS A 21 14.46 10.93 -21.01
N THR A 22 14.93 10.42 -22.13
CA THR A 22 14.54 10.92 -23.44
C THR A 22 13.24 10.28 -23.91
N VAL A 23 12.52 10.95 -24.78
CA VAL A 23 11.33 10.38 -25.44
C VAL A 23 11.71 9.12 -26.22
N ASP A 24 12.87 9.10 -26.85
CA ASP A 24 13.36 7.95 -27.60
C ASP A 24 13.65 6.76 -26.68
N SER A 25 14.21 6.96 -25.47
CA SER A 25 14.41 5.89 -24.52
C SER A 25 13.08 5.23 -24.08
N LEU A 26 12.01 6.03 -23.87
CA LEU A 26 10.69 5.50 -23.56
C LEU A 26 10.08 4.76 -24.77
N ARG A 27 10.34 5.22 -25.99
CA ARG A 27 9.87 4.57 -27.22
C ARG A 27 10.54 3.22 -27.45
N LEU A 28 11.84 3.11 -27.17
CA LEU A 28 12.57 1.84 -27.27
C LEU A 28 12.03 0.84 -26.24
N ASP A 29 11.82 1.25 -24.99
CA ASP A 29 11.22 0.44 -23.92
C ASP A 29 9.79 -0.03 -24.33
N ALA A 30 8.96 0.88 -24.83
CA ALA A 30 7.61 0.56 -25.31
C ALA A 30 7.64 -0.42 -26.51
N THR A 31 8.60 -0.26 -27.43
CA THR A 31 8.74 -1.18 -28.59
C THR A 31 9.10 -2.60 -28.15
N MET A 32 9.97 -2.72 -27.16
CA MET A 32 10.32 -4.01 -26.56
C MET A 32 9.10 -4.67 -25.90
N LEU A 33 8.34 -3.93 -25.09
CA LEU A 33 7.10 -4.42 -24.47
C LEU A 33 6.05 -4.81 -25.51
N ALA A 34 5.87 -4.00 -26.58
CA ALA A 34 4.97 -4.31 -27.68
C ALA A 34 5.34 -5.63 -28.38
N SER A 35 6.63 -5.87 -28.58
CA SER A 35 7.13 -7.13 -29.14
C SER A 35 6.91 -8.31 -28.20
N ALA A 36 7.26 -8.18 -26.94
CA ALA A 36 7.16 -9.25 -25.94
C ALA A 36 5.72 -9.73 -25.72
N PHE A 37 4.75 -8.80 -25.76
CA PHE A 37 3.33 -9.10 -25.51
C PHE A 37 2.46 -8.92 -26.77
N ARG A 38 3.06 -9.08 -27.94
CA ARG A 38 2.42 -8.87 -29.25
C ARG A 38 1.09 -9.62 -29.39
N ALA A 39 1.02 -10.90 -29.02
CA ALA A 39 -0.19 -11.71 -29.11
C ALA A 39 -1.37 -11.18 -28.28
N ILE A 40 -1.11 -10.41 -27.22
CA ILE A 40 -2.14 -9.75 -26.41
C ILE A 40 -2.65 -8.51 -27.16
N PHE A 41 -1.75 -7.65 -27.64
CA PHE A 41 -2.11 -6.38 -28.27
C PHE A 41 -2.73 -6.52 -29.66
N GLU A 42 -2.38 -7.56 -30.41
CA GLU A 42 -3.03 -7.89 -31.70
C GLU A 42 -4.53 -8.19 -31.55
N GLN A 43 -5.00 -8.55 -30.36
CA GLN A 43 -6.43 -8.73 -30.07
C GLN A 43 -7.19 -7.41 -29.86
N GLN A 44 -6.51 -6.26 -29.96
CA GLN A 44 -7.07 -4.91 -29.81
C GLN A 44 -7.86 -4.71 -28.50
N PRO A 45 -7.28 -5.05 -27.31
CA PRO A 45 -7.95 -4.84 -26.04
C PRO A 45 -8.05 -3.36 -25.69
N THR A 46 -9.06 -2.97 -24.92
CA THR A 46 -9.10 -1.64 -24.30
C THR A 46 -8.17 -1.58 -23.10
N PHE A 47 -7.28 -0.58 -23.09
CA PHE A 47 -6.41 -0.29 -21.95
C PHE A 47 -7.21 0.40 -20.84
N VAL A 48 -7.30 -0.23 -19.69
CA VAL A 48 -7.87 0.31 -18.46
C VAL A 48 -6.74 0.44 -17.44
N ALA A 49 -6.63 1.55 -16.74
CA ALA A 49 -5.49 1.78 -15.86
C ALA A 49 -5.87 2.44 -14.53
N SER A 50 -5.25 1.97 -13.43
CA SER A 50 -5.28 2.63 -12.12
C SER A 50 -4.05 3.49 -11.85
N ILE A 51 -3.12 3.56 -12.80
CA ILE A 51 -1.85 4.30 -12.69
C ILE A 51 -1.94 5.67 -13.35
N GLN A 52 -1.12 6.60 -12.85
CA GLN A 52 -1.09 7.97 -13.34
C GLN A 52 0.07 8.20 -14.32
N THR A 53 -0.17 9.03 -15.35
CA THR A 53 0.79 9.29 -16.44
C THR A 53 1.95 10.24 -16.04
N GLN A 54 1.87 10.87 -14.88
CA GLN A 54 2.99 11.67 -14.34
C GLN A 54 4.17 10.80 -13.88
N HIS A 55 3.96 9.49 -13.67
CA HIS A 55 5.00 8.54 -13.32
C HIS A 55 5.51 7.80 -14.56
N MET A 56 6.78 7.36 -14.50
CA MET A 56 7.43 6.70 -15.63
C MET A 56 6.63 5.50 -16.14
N TYR A 57 6.17 4.62 -15.26
CA TYR A 57 5.38 3.45 -15.62
C TYR A 57 4.07 3.82 -16.33
N GLY A 58 3.33 4.81 -15.79
CA GLY A 58 2.11 5.29 -16.43
C GLY A 58 2.35 5.98 -17.77
N LYS A 59 3.40 6.80 -17.87
CA LYS A 59 3.78 7.45 -19.12
C LYS A 59 4.22 6.44 -20.19
N LEU A 60 5.02 5.45 -19.80
CA LEU A 60 5.45 4.36 -20.68
C LEU A 60 4.25 3.59 -21.26
N TRP A 61 3.33 3.15 -20.40
CA TRP A 61 2.21 2.31 -20.83
C TRP A 61 1.09 3.09 -21.53
N LEU A 62 0.72 4.27 -21.04
CA LEU A 62 -0.49 4.97 -21.47
C LEU A 62 -0.23 6.09 -22.50
N GLU A 63 0.97 6.67 -22.51
CA GLU A 63 1.30 7.74 -23.45
C GLU A 63 2.31 7.31 -24.53
N THR A 64 3.00 6.16 -24.33
CA THR A 64 3.99 5.67 -25.30
C THR A 64 3.58 4.34 -25.91
N LEU A 65 3.35 3.28 -25.11
CA LEU A 65 3.03 1.94 -25.61
C LEU A 65 1.62 1.87 -26.21
N GLN A 66 0.60 2.37 -25.52
CA GLN A 66 -0.78 2.30 -25.97
C GLN A 66 -0.99 2.92 -27.35
N PRO A 67 -0.49 4.16 -27.65
CA PRO A 67 -0.55 4.72 -28.98
C PRO A 67 0.27 3.92 -30.02
N LEU A 68 1.43 3.36 -29.61
CA LEU A 68 2.30 2.57 -30.48
C LEU A 68 1.61 1.29 -30.99
N VAL A 69 0.87 0.60 -30.12
CA VAL A 69 0.14 -0.63 -30.49
C VAL A 69 -1.26 -0.34 -31.09
N GLY A 70 -1.71 0.90 -31.06
CA GLY A 70 -2.99 1.33 -31.65
C GLY A 70 -4.23 0.81 -30.94
N CYS A 71 -4.10 0.30 -29.71
CA CYS A 71 -5.22 -0.19 -28.92
C CYS A 71 -6.08 0.96 -28.37
N PRO A 72 -7.41 0.79 -28.22
CA PRO A 72 -8.26 1.78 -27.56
C PRO A 72 -7.88 1.94 -26.08
N ARG A 73 -8.22 3.09 -25.48
CA ARG A 73 -7.97 3.38 -24.07
C ARG A 73 -9.21 3.94 -23.39
N HIS A 74 -9.50 3.47 -22.20
CA HIS A 74 -10.41 4.13 -21.27
C HIS A 74 -9.72 5.40 -20.73
N VAL A 75 -10.39 6.55 -20.84
CA VAL A 75 -9.77 7.86 -20.59
C VAL A 75 -9.76 8.22 -19.11
N GLU A 76 -10.80 7.82 -18.37
CA GLU A 76 -10.94 8.11 -16.96
C GLU A 76 -9.97 7.25 -16.13
N GLN A 77 -9.38 7.84 -15.10
CA GLN A 77 -8.55 7.10 -14.16
C GLN A 77 -9.42 6.20 -13.29
N VAL A 78 -8.98 4.95 -13.14
CA VAL A 78 -9.59 4.00 -12.20
C VAL A 78 -8.95 4.24 -10.83
N ASP A 79 -9.68 4.90 -9.93
CA ASP A 79 -9.24 5.30 -8.60
C ASP A 79 -9.66 4.31 -7.48
N GLY A 80 -10.52 3.35 -7.79
CA GLY A 80 -10.98 2.32 -6.86
C GLY A 80 -11.49 1.07 -7.57
N TRP A 81 -11.68 0.01 -6.80
CA TRP A 81 -12.12 -1.29 -7.32
C TRP A 81 -13.53 -1.22 -7.94
N GLU A 82 -14.46 -0.44 -7.40
CA GLU A 82 -15.81 -0.25 -7.96
C GLU A 82 -15.74 0.38 -9.36
N THR A 83 -14.88 1.39 -9.52
CA THR A 83 -14.68 2.06 -10.81
C THR A 83 -14.09 1.09 -11.84
N PHE A 84 -13.14 0.24 -11.43
CA PHE A 84 -12.57 -0.80 -12.29
C PHE A 84 -13.64 -1.76 -12.81
N PHE A 85 -14.54 -2.26 -11.93
CA PHE A 85 -15.58 -3.19 -12.34
C PHE A 85 -16.58 -2.56 -13.29
N LYS A 86 -17.00 -1.32 -13.05
CA LYS A 86 -17.87 -0.56 -13.98
C LYS A 86 -17.20 -0.42 -15.35
N CYS A 87 -15.91 -0.08 -15.39
CA CYS A 87 -15.16 0.01 -16.64
C CYS A 87 -15.07 -1.34 -17.35
N GLN A 88 -14.79 -2.42 -16.63
CA GLN A 88 -14.69 -3.77 -17.19
C GLN A 88 -16.00 -4.20 -17.89
N GLU A 89 -17.15 -3.83 -17.34
CA GLU A 89 -18.46 -4.16 -17.93
C GLU A 89 -18.68 -3.48 -19.29
N CYS A 90 -18.05 -2.35 -19.54
CA CYS A 90 -18.22 -1.54 -20.75
C CYS A 90 -17.46 -2.07 -21.99
N TYR A 91 -16.52 -3.00 -21.81
CA TYR A 91 -15.62 -3.44 -22.90
C TYR A 91 -15.64 -4.95 -23.09
N ASP A 92 -15.42 -5.40 -24.33
CA ASP A 92 -15.38 -6.84 -24.66
C ASP A 92 -14.04 -7.47 -24.28
N LYS A 93 -12.95 -6.73 -24.42
CA LYS A 93 -11.59 -7.19 -24.12
C LYS A 93 -10.85 -6.08 -23.36
N VAL A 94 -10.28 -6.44 -22.23
CA VAL A 94 -9.58 -5.49 -21.34
C VAL A 94 -8.16 -5.94 -21.09
N VAL A 95 -7.22 -4.99 -21.16
CA VAL A 95 -5.89 -5.09 -20.56
C VAL A 95 -5.86 -4.11 -19.39
N PHE A 96 -5.56 -4.61 -18.21
CA PHE A 96 -5.51 -3.79 -17.00
C PHE A 96 -4.07 -3.46 -16.60
N ILE A 97 -3.76 -2.16 -16.48
CA ILE A 97 -2.43 -1.66 -16.07
C ILE A 97 -2.56 -1.09 -14.66
N THR A 98 -1.86 -1.72 -13.71
CA THR A 98 -2.12 -1.45 -12.30
C THR A 98 -0.87 -1.61 -11.42
N THR A 99 -1.04 -1.55 -10.10
CA THR A 99 -0.01 -1.79 -9.09
C THR A 99 -0.37 -2.96 -8.18
N PRO A 100 0.59 -3.63 -7.54
CA PRO A 100 0.33 -4.67 -6.55
C PRO A 100 -0.57 -4.23 -5.40
N SER A 101 -0.46 -2.97 -4.95
CA SER A 101 -1.31 -2.42 -3.89
C SER A 101 -2.78 -2.32 -4.31
N PHE A 102 -3.06 -1.90 -5.56
CA PHE A 102 -4.41 -1.88 -6.10
C PHE A 102 -5.00 -3.29 -6.22
N LEU A 103 -4.20 -4.26 -6.69
CA LEU A 103 -4.63 -5.66 -6.77
C LEU A 103 -4.95 -6.23 -5.38
N ALA A 104 -4.16 -5.90 -4.36
CA ALA A 104 -4.42 -6.31 -2.98
C ALA A 104 -5.74 -5.72 -2.45
N GLU A 105 -6.00 -4.44 -2.72
CA GLU A 105 -7.28 -3.78 -2.40
C GLU A 105 -8.45 -4.47 -3.10
N LEU A 106 -8.35 -4.70 -4.41
CA LEU A 106 -9.36 -5.38 -5.20
C LEU A 106 -9.68 -6.77 -4.63
N VAL A 107 -8.66 -7.57 -4.31
CA VAL A 107 -8.82 -8.89 -3.70
C VAL A 107 -9.48 -8.83 -2.33
N SER A 108 -9.24 -7.79 -1.54
CA SER A 108 -9.87 -7.63 -0.23
C SER A 108 -11.41 -7.49 -0.31
N HIS A 109 -11.93 -7.04 -1.46
CA HIS A 109 -13.35 -6.89 -1.75
C HIS A 109 -13.93 -8.02 -2.62
N ARG A 110 -13.19 -9.10 -2.87
CA ARG A 110 -13.56 -10.19 -3.80
C ARG A 110 -14.95 -10.80 -3.55
N HIS A 111 -15.44 -10.78 -2.31
CA HIS A 111 -16.76 -11.34 -1.96
C HIS A 111 -17.93 -10.51 -2.50
N GLN A 112 -17.68 -9.28 -2.92
CA GLN A 112 -18.64 -8.35 -3.51
C GLN A 112 -18.58 -8.37 -5.05
N LEU A 113 -17.72 -9.20 -5.64
CA LEU A 113 -17.33 -9.12 -7.03
C LEU A 113 -17.80 -10.34 -7.82
N THR A 114 -18.40 -10.07 -8.98
CA THR A 114 -18.68 -11.09 -10.00
C THR A 114 -18.02 -10.62 -11.30
N PRO A 115 -16.72 -10.89 -11.50
CA PRO A 115 -16.00 -10.34 -12.64
C PRO A 115 -16.47 -10.97 -13.96
N LYS A 116 -16.58 -10.14 -14.99
CA LYS A 116 -16.73 -10.57 -16.37
C LYS A 116 -15.40 -11.19 -16.83
N ARG A 117 -15.44 -12.32 -17.53
CA ARG A 117 -14.22 -12.98 -18.05
C ARG A 117 -13.77 -12.37 -19.38
N ASN A 118 -13.48 -11.10 -19.39
CA ASN A 118 -13.05 -10.32 -20.56
C ASN A 118 -11.66 -9.68 -20.38
N VAL A 119 -11.01 -9.92 -19.25
CA VAL A 119 -9.64 -9.46 -19.00
C VAL A 119 -8.67 -10.40 -19.70
N LEU A 120 -7.92 -9.89 -20.68
CA LEU A 120 -6.93 -10.65 -21.42
C LEU A 120 -5.57 -10.71 -20.71
N ALA A 121 -5.21 -9.64 -20.03
CA ALA A 121 -3.99 -9.55 -19.25
C ALA A 121 -4.09 -8.48 -18.16
N ILE A 122 -3.34 -8.67 -17.09
CA ILE A 122 -3.15 -7.71 -16.01
C ILE A 122 -1.65 -7.46 -15.87
N PHE A 123 -1.21 -6.24 -16.18
CA PHE A 123 0.19 -5.83 -16.00
C PHE A 123 0.35 -5.06 -14.70
N THR A 124 1.34 -5.42 -13.92
CA THR A 124 1.61 -4.78 -12.63
C THR A 124 3.10 -4.54 -12.42
N ALA A 125 3.43 -3.42 -11.78
CA ALA A 125 4.82 -3.04 -11.47
C ALA A 125 4.90 -2.11 -10.26
N GLY A 126 6.13 -1.79 -9.84
CA GLY A 126 6.44 -0.76 -8.84
C GLY A 126 6.66 -1.28 -7.43
N SER A 127 6.15 -2.44 -7.08
CA SER A 127 6.42 -3.12 -5.80
C SER A 127 6.25 -4.64 -5.96
N LEU A 128 6.58 -5.38 -4.90
CA LEU A 128 6.40 -6.83 -4.89
C LEU A 128 4.90 -7.19 -4.91
N LEU A 129 4.48 -8.07 -5.82
CA LEU A 129 3.17 -8.71 -5.79
C LEU A 129 3.26 -9.96 -4.91
N ARG A 130 2.42 -10.03 -3.86
CA ARG A 130 2.35 -11.20 -2.99
C ARG A 130 1.70 -12.38 -3.71
N THR A 131 2.18 -13.58 -3.43
CA THR A 131 1.70 -14.81 -4.10
C THR A 131 0.21 -15.05 -3.85
N GLU A 132 -0.26 -14.81 -2.62
CA GLU A 132 -1.68 -14.97 -2.29
C GLU A 132 -2.58 -13.98 -3.06
N VAL A 133 -2.08 -12.76 -3.30
CA VAL A 133 -2.78 -11.76 -4.11
C VAL A 133 -2.79 -12.18 -5.58
N SER A 134 -1.65 -12.63 -6.11
CA SER A 134 -1.53 -13.13 -7.49
C SER A 134 -2.51 -14.27 -7.76
N GLN A 135 -2.53 -15.28 -6.89
CA GLN A 135 -3.43 -16.42 -6.97
C GLN A 135 -4.92 -16.04 -6.87
N ALA A 136 -5.23 -15.10 -5.96
CA ALA A 136 -6.60 -14.63 -5.81
C ALA A 136 -7.09 -13.81 -7.03
N VAL A 137 -6.21 -13.02 -7.66
CA VAL A 137 -6.49 -12.30 -8.91
C VAL A 137 -6.71 -13.29 -10.06
N GLU A 138 -5.87 -14.33 -10.17
CA GLU A 138 -6.02 -15.37 -11.15
C GLU A 138 -7.35 -16.14 -10.99
N ALA A 139 -7.72 -16.47 -9.75
CA ALA A 139 -9.01 -17.10 -9.46
C ALA A 139 -10.21 -16.21 -9.85
N LEU A 140 -10.10 -14.88 -9.66
CA LEU A 140 -11.15 -13.93 -10.01
C LEU A 140 -11.30 -13.73 -11.52
N PHE A 141 -10.22 -13.49 -12.25
CA PHE A 141 -10.25 -13.07 -13.65
C PHE A 141 -9.92 -14.19 -14.64
N GLY A 142 -9.36 -15.31 -14.18
CA GLY A 142 -8.89 -16.42 -15.02
C GLY A 142 -7.58 -16.12 -15.74
N VAL A 143 -6.87 -15.07 -15.34
CA VAL A 143 -5.54 -14.69 -15.87
C VAL A 143 -4.59 -14.36 -14.72
N SER A 144 -3.40 -14.95 -14.76
CA SER A 144 -2.35 -14.64 -13.78
C SER A 144 -1.72 -13.28 -14.10
N PRO A 145 -1.49 -12.40 -13.12
CA PRO A 145 -0.84 -11.11 -13.34
C PRO A 145 0.55 -11.27 -13.95
N ILE A 146 0.88 -10.40 -14.92
CA ILE A 146 2.21 -10.24 -15.49
C ILE A 146 2.91 -9.15 -14.70
N GLU A 147 3.91 -9.52 -13.93
CA GLU A 147 4.75 -8.57 -13.19
C GLU A 147 5.85 -8.05 -14.11
N ILE A 148 6.03 -6.72 -14.16
CA ILE A 148 7.12 -6.06 -14.88
C ILE A 148 8.12 -5.55 -13.84
N TYR A 149 9.35 -6.03 -13.92
CA TYR A 149 10.46 -5.61 -13.07
C TYR A 149 11.30 -4.56 -13.78
N GLY A 150 11.66 -3.53 -13.01
CA GLY A 150 12.48 -2.43 -13.48
C GLY A 150 12.40 -1.22 -12.55
N SER A 151 13.02 -0.14 -12.95
CA SER A 151 13.03 1.13 -12.23
C SER A 151 12.89 2.32 -13.19
N THR A 152 12.71 3.53 -12.64
CA THR A 152 12.72 4.74 -13.48
C THR A 152 14.07 4.88 -14.20
N GLU A 153 15.17 4.44 -13.60
CA GLU A 153 16.51 4.53 -14.13
C GLU A 153 16.78 3.51 -15.23
N THR A 154 16.33 2.27 -15.05
CA THR A 154 16.61 1.17 -15.99
C THR A 154 15.56 1.01 -17.08
N GLY A 155 14.30 1.49 -16.87
CA GLY A 155 13.17 1.04 -17.65
C GLY A 155 12.79 -0.40 -17.31
N SER A 156 12.09 -1.07 -18.23
CA SER A 156 11.66 -2.47 -18.07
C SER A 156 12.82 -3.42 -18.27
N VAL A 157 13.09 -4.28 -17.29
CA VAL A 157 14.25 -5.20 -17.28
C VAL A 157 13.84 -6.65 -17.52
N ALA A 158 12.82 -7.11 -16.79
CA ALA A 158 12.36 -8.47 -16.80
C ALA A 158 10.86 -8.57 -16.50
N TRP A 159 10.29 -9.72 -16.73
CA TRP A 159 8.89 -10.01 -16.41
C TRP A 159 8.74 -11.43 -15.86
N ARG A 160 7.65 -11.67 -15.15
CA ARG A 160 7.24 -13.01 -14.73
C ARG A 160 5.73 -13.11 -14.57
N GLN A 161 5.25 -14.36 -14.52
CA GLN A 161 3.93 -14.73 -14.00
C GLN A 161 4.14 -15.79 -12.90
N GLN A 162 3.63 -15.57 -11.72
CA GLN A 162 3.89 -16.46 -10.57
C GLN A 162 3.29 -17.87 -10.75
N CYS A 163 2.28 -18.02 -11.59
CA CYS A 163 1.77 -19.35 -11.97
C CYS A 163 2.83 -20.22 -12.68
N ASN A 164 3.86 -19.61 -13.30
CA ASN A 164 4.96 -20.30 -13.97
C ASN A 164 6.21 -20.44 -13.08
N GLY A 165 6.16 -19.98 -11.84
CA GLY A 165 7.29 -20.05 -10.90
C GLY A 165 7.76 -18.69 -10.41
N SER A 166 8.90 -18.68 -9.70
CA SER A 166 9.49 -17.49 -9.07
C SER A 166 10.47 -16.75 -9.97
N SER A 167 10.89 -17.37 -11.06
CA SER A 167 11.94 -16.88 -11.95
C SER A 167 11.47 -15.69 -12.79
N TRP A 168 12.36 -14.70 -12.94
CA TRP A 168 12.17 -13.54 -13.80
C TRP A 168 12.86 -13.77 -15.14
N THR A 169 12.14 -13.53 -16.23
CA THR A 169 12.65 -13.63 -17.60
C THR A 169 13.09 -12.25 -18.09
N ILE A 170 14.37 -12.10 -18.47
CA ILE A 170 14.94 -10.86 -19.00
C ILE A 170 14.34 -10.58 -20.38
N PHE A 171 13.97 -9.33 -20.65
CA PHE A 171 13.48 -8.90 -21.96
C PHE A 171 14.57 -8.97 -23.03
N ASP A 172 14.17 -9.21 -24.27
CA ASP A 172 15.07 -9.15 -25.44
C ASP A 172 15.66 -7.74 -25.58
N GLY A 173 16.98 -7.66 -25.80
CA GLY A 173 17.70 -6.39 -25.89
C GLY A 173 18.11 -5.78 -24.55
N VAL A 174 17.80 -6.43 -23.43
CA VAL A 174 18.33 -6.12 -22.11
C VAL A 174 19.38 -7.14 -21.72
N THR A 175 20.51 -6.67 -21.19
CA THR A 175 21.51 -7.52 -20.58
C THR A 175 21.52 -7.26 -19.08
N ALA A 176 21.47 -8.31 -18.29
CA ALA A 176 21.50 -8.24 -16.83
C ALA A 176 22.48 -9.26 -16.28
N VAL A 177 23.31 -8.88 -15.31
CA VAL A 177 24.30 -9.74 -14.67
C VAL A 177 24.37 -9.46 -13.17
N ALA A 178 24.80 -10.46 -12.40
CA ALA A 178 25.09 -10.26 -10.99
C ALA A 178 26.43 -9.55 -10.82
N THR A 179 26.49 -8.56 -9.93
CA THR A 179 27.77 -7.99 -9.47
C THR A 179 28.46 -8.92 -8.46
N PRO A 180 29.72 -8.66 -8.08
CA PRO A 180 30.39 -9.41 -7.00
C PRO A 180 29.63 -9.38 -5.67
N GLU A 181 28.83 -8.33 -5.42
CA GLU A 181 27.97 -8.17 -4.24
C GLU A 181 26.57 -8.83 -4.41
N GLU A 182 26.41 -9.66 -5.45
CA GLU A 182 25.16 -10.35 -5.81
C GLU A 182 24.00 -9.38 -6.12
N THR A 183 24.28 -8.12 -6.47
CA THR A 183 23.28 -7.15 -6.92
C THR A 183 23.16 -7.15 -8.44
N LEU A 184 22.03 -6.63 -8.95
CA LEU A 184 21.72 -6.67 -10.37
C LEU A 184 22.32 -5.46 -11.11
N ALA A 185 23.23 -5.71 -12.05
CA ALA A 185 23.72 -4.73 -13.01
C ALA A 185 22.98 -4.88 -14.35
N VAL A 186 22.39 -3.79 -14.86
CA VAL A 186 21.55 -3.76 -16.05
C VAL A 186 22.14 -2.89 -17.13
N THR A 187 22.14 -3.38 -18.35
CA THR A 187 22.53 -2.65 -19.55
C THR A 187 21.40 -2.73 -20.58
N SER A 188 20.87 -1.58 -21.00
CA SER A 188 19.89 -1.49 -22.07
C SER A 188 19.95 -0.12 -22.74
N PRO A 189 19.41 0.06 -23.96
CA PRO A 189 19.43 1.34 -24.68
C PRO A 189 18.53 2.40 -24.01
N PHE A 190 17.73 2.03 -23.03
CA PHE A 190 16.84 2.94 -22.29
C PHE A 190 17.24 3.13 -20.82
N CYS A 191 18.38 2.60 -20.37
CA CYS A 191 18.99 2.97 -19.08
C CYS A 191 19.50 4.40 -19.09
N VAL A 192 19.45 5.08 -17.93
CA VAL A 192 20.05 6.43 -17.77
C VAL A 192 21.58 6.40 -17.76
N SER A 193 22.17 5.27 -17.40
CA SER A 193 23.59 4.95 -17.50
C SER A 193 23.78 3.45 -17.69
N THR A 194 24.87 3.05 -18.33
CA THR A 194 25.17 1.64 -18.62
C THR A 194 26.58 1.24 -18.17
N PRO A 195 26.74 0.21 -17.33
CA PRO A 195 25.67 -0.49 -16.63
C PRO A 195 25.05 0.36 -15.53
N TYR A 196 23.77 0.11 -15.21
CA TYR A 196 23.11 0.67 -14.03
C TYR A 196 23.00 -0.41 -12.94
N ILE A 197 23.51 -0.16 -11.76
CA ILE A 197 23.49 -1.12 -10.65
C ILE A 197 22.29 -0.86 -9.78
N LEU A 198 21.38 -1.84 -9.72
CA LEU A 198 20.23 -1.85 -8.82
C LEU A 198 20.63 -2.42 -7.45
N GLN A 199 19.90 -2.03 -6.42
CA GLN A 199 20.12 -2.53 -5.05
C GLN A 199 19.36 -3.84 -4.77
N ASP A 200 19.00 -4.57 -5.81
CA ASP A 200 18.25 -5.81 -5.73
C ASP A 200 19.21 -7.01 -5.79
N ARG A 201 19.15 -7.90 -4.78
CA ARG A 201 19.95 -9.13 -4.75
C ARG A 201 19.33 -10.18 -5.65
N VAL A 202 20.17 -10.83 -6.44
CA VAL A 202 19.75 -11.80 -7.45
C VAL A 202 20.60 -13.06 -7.46
N THR A 203 20.01 -14.16 -7.88
CA THR A 203 20.73 -15.38 -8.28
C THR A 203 20.28 -15.74 -9.68
N PHE A 204 21.23 -15.85 -10.61
CA PHE A 204 20.97 -16.26 -11.98
C PHE A 204 20.82 -17.77 -12.06
N GLU A 205 19.80 -18.25 -12.73
CA GLU A 205 19.56 -19.65 -13.05
C GLU A 205 20.19 -20.00 -14.42
N ASP A 206 20.16 -19.05 -15.34
CA ASP A 206 20.82 -19.08 -16.64
C ASP A 206 21.05 -17.65 -17.16
N GLU A 207 21.41 -17.48 -18.44
CA GLU A 207 21.69 -16.17 -19.04
C GLU A 207 20.46 -15.26 -19.15
N ARG A 208 19.25 -15.81 -19.05
CA ARG A 208 17.99 -15.09 -19.24
C ARG A 208 17.07 -15.11 -18.02
N HIS A 209 17.38 -15.94 -17.04
CA HIS A 209 16.50 -16.14 -15.91
C HIS A 209 17.22 -15.91 -14.59
N PHE A 210 16.56 -15.19 -13.69
CA PHE A 210 17.09 -14.95 -12.33
C PHE A 210 16.00 -14.98 -11.26
N LEU A 211 16.41 -15.30 -10.06
CA LEU A 211 15.62 -15.17 -8.85
C LEU A 211 15.92 -13.83 -8.16
N LEU A 212 14.90 -13.17 -7.66
CA LEU A 212 14.98 -11.92 -6.92
C LEU A 212 14.83 -12.18 -5.42
N HIS A 213 15.84 -11.83 -4.62
CA HIS A 213 15.88 -12.06 -3.16
C HIS A 213 15.51 -10.83 -2.32
N GLY A 214 15.15 -9.72 -2.98
CA GLY A 214 14.84 -8.45 -2.35
C GLY A 214 16.00 -7.46 -2.39
N ARG A 215 15.80 -6.30 -1.79
CA ARG A 215 16.70 -5.15 -1.90
C ARG A 215 17.74 -5.15 -0.77
N THR A 216 18.95 -4.76 -1.08
CA THR A 216 20.04 -4.62 -0.09
C THR A 216 19.72 -3.56 0.98
N ASP A 217 18.96 -2.50 0.63
CA ASP A 217 18.49 -1.49 1.58
C ASP A 217 17.35 -1.99 2.49
N ARG A 218 16.86 -3.22 2.27
CA ARG A 218 15.89 -3.94 3.13
C ARG A 218 16.56 -4.96 4.06
N TYR A 219 17.89 -4.93 4.16
CA TYR A 219 18.66 -5.67 5.16
C TYR A 219 19.12 -4.73 6.26
N VAL A 220 19.01 -5.18 7.49
CA VAL A 220 19.47 -4.45 8.68
C VAL A 220 20.60 -5.24 9.33
N LYS A 221 21.72 -4.58 9.61
CA LYS A 221 22.82 -5.22 10.34
C LYS A 221 22.55 -5.15 11.84
N ILE A 222 22.31 -6.30 12.46
CA ILE A 222 22.05 -6.44 13.90
C ILE A 222 23.09 -7.41 14.48
N LEU A 223 23.90 -6.98 15.44
CA LEU A 223 24.92 -7.83 16.08
C LEU A 223 25.78 -8.60 15.05
N GLU A 224 26.32 -7.89 14.06
CA GLU A 224 27.14 -8.46 12.96
C GLU A 224 26.39 -9.38 11.97
N HIS A 225 25.07 -9.61 12.13
CA HIS A 225 24.26 -10.39 11.23
C HIS A 225 23.39 -9.50 10.32
N PHE A 226 23.32 -9.85 9.05
CA PHE A 226 22.39 -9.22 8.13
C PHE A 226 21.02 -9.91 8.24
N VAL A 227 20.00 -9.15 8.59
CA VAL A 227 18.61 -9.61 8.75
C VAL A 227 17.77 -9.03 7.63
N ALA A 228 17.15 -9.87 6.84
CA ALA A 228 16.18 -9.44 5.83
C ALA A 228 14.87 -9.04 6.49
N LEU A 229 14.45 -7.78 6.32
CA LEU A 229 13.18 -7.30 6.86
C LEU A 229 11.99 -8.06 6.26
N ALA A 230 12.12 -8.53 5.03
CA ALA A 230 11.11 -9.33 4.34
C ALA A 230 10.82 -10.68 5.04
N GLU A 231 11.84 -11.34 5.60
CA GLU A 231 11.67 -12.60 6.34
C GLU A 231 10.84 -12.40 7.62
N ILE A 232 11.06 -11.26 8.30
CA ILE A 232 10.28 -10.89 9.48
C ILE A 232 8.81 -10.64 9.10
N GLU A 233 8.60 -9.94 8.00
CA GLU A 233 7.26 -9.65 7.48
C GLU A 233 6.54 -10.95 7.10
N GLU A 234 7.23 -11.85 6.40
CA GLU A 234 6.68 -13.14 6.01
C GLU A 234 6.33 -14.00 7.24
N GLY A 235 7.23 -14.06 8.22
CA GLY A 235 6.98 -14.76 9.47
C GLY A 235 5.76 -14.23 10.22
N LEU A 236 5.63 -12.90 10.34
CA LEU A 236 4.50 -12.27 11.01
C LEU A 236 3.16 -12.48 10.27
N ARG A 237 3.16 -12.49 8.92
CA ARG A 237 1.94 -12.73 8.13
C ARG A 237 1.37 -14.14 8.27
N LYS A 238 2.18 -15.11 8.73
CA LYS A 238 1.69 -16.48 9.02
C LYS A 238 0.76 -16.52 10.23
N HIS A 239 0.83 -15.50 11.11
CA HIS A 239 -0.01 -15.45 12.28
C HIS A 239 -1.45 -15.01 11.94
N PRO A 240 -2.52 -15.70 12.45
CA PRO A 240 -3.92 -15.38 12.14
C PRO A 240 -4.34 -13.94 12.43
N TYR A 241 -3.66 -13.24 13.35
CA TYR A 241 -3.96 -11.85 13.70
C TYR A 241 -3.42 -10.82 12.71
N VAL A 242 -2.60 -11.22 11.72
CA VAL A 242 -1.91 -10.31 10.80
C VAL A 242 -2.47 -10.45 9.40
N ALA A 243 -3.10 -9.42 8.88
CA ALA A 243 -3.50 -9.34 7.48
C ALA A 243 -2.33 -8.85 6.60
N ASP A 244 -1.56 -7.86 7.10
CA ASP A 244 -0.36 -7.36 6.44
C ASP A 244 0.58 -6.70 7.45
N CYS A 245 1.85 -6.56 7.09
CA CYS A 245 2.81 -5.85 7.93
C CYS A 245 3.97 -5.29 7.10
N TYR A 246 4.67 -4.31 7.69
CA TYR A 246 5.86 -3.71 7.09
C TYR A 246 6.89 -3.38 8.16
N ALA A 247 8.09 -3.94 8.01
CA ALA A 247 9.19 -3.78 8.95
C ALA A 247 10.16 -2.68 8.48
N VAL A 248 10.72 -1.95 9.43
CA VAL A 248 11.77 -0.93 9.18
C VAL A 248 12.82 -0.98 10.27
N ALA A 249 14.05 -0.54 9.95
CA ALA A 249 15.03 -0.25 10.99
C ALA A 249 14.56 0.91 11.86
N SER A 250 14.81 0.85 13.15
CA SER A 250 14.55 1.97 14.04
C SER A 250 15.44 3.17 13.67
N PRO A 251 14.92 4.39 13.58
CA PRO A 251 15.73 5.57 13.26
C PRO A 251 16.67 5.99 14.40
N THR A 252 16.37 5.58 15.63
CA THR A 252 17.14 5.92 16.83
C THR A 252 18.13 4.84 17.24
N ASP A 253 17.93 3.61 16.78
CA ASP A 253 18.79 2.47 17.08
C ASP A 253 18.66 1.47 15.93
N VAL A 254 19.55 1.57 14.95
CA VAL A 254 19.55 0.75 13.74
C VAL A 254 19.67 -0.75 14.02
N SER A 255 20.09 -1.15 15.24
CA SER A 255 20.07 -2.53 15.68
C SER A 255 18.70 -3.07 16.10
N ARG A 256 17.65 -2.26 15.99
CA ARG A 256 16.28 -2.63 16.36
C ARG A 256 15.33 -2.51 15.20
N ILE A 257 14.34 -3.36 15.18
CA ILE A 257 13.32 -3.41 14.14
C ILE A 257 11.98 -2.93 14.70
N TRP A 258 11.33 -2.07 13.93
CA TRP A 258 9.96 -1.61 14.16
C TRP A 258 9.05 -2.16 13.06
N THR A 259 7.81 -2.49 13.41
CA THR A 259 6.87 -3.09 12.44
C THR A 259 5.49 -2.44 12.54
N LEU A 260 4.97 -1.97 11.41
CA LEU A 260 3.55 -1.66 11.25
C LEU A 260 2.80 -2.96 11.01
N ILE A 261 1.65 -3.13 11.66
CA ILE A 261 0.78 -4.31 11.55
C ILE A 261 -0.61 -3.86 11.11
N VAL A 262 -1.11 -4.43 10.05
CA VAL A 262 -2.54 -4.37 9.68
C VAL A 262 -3.19 -5.61 10.28
N PRO A 263 -4.08 -5.48 11.27
CA PRO A 263 -4.73 -6.63 11.87
C PRO A 263 -5.75 -7.27 10.92
N SER A 264 -5.82 -8.60 10.92
CA SER A 264 -6.93 -9.36 10.33
C SER A 264 -8.22 -9.15 11.14
N GLU A 265 -9.35 -9.71 10.73
CA GLU A 265 -10.59 -9.66 11.54
C GLU A 265 -10.41 -10.35 12.89
N GLU A 266 -9.69 -11.49 12.94
CA GLU A 266 -9.31 -12.13 14.20
C GLU A 266 -8.38 -11.24 15.03
N GLY A 267 -7.43 -10.60 14.38
CA GLY A 267 -6.51 -9.65 15.02
C GLY A 267 -7.22 -8.44 15.60
N LYS A 268 -8.22 -7.89 14.92
CA LYS A 268 -9.08 -6.80 15.44
C LYS A 268 -9.84 -7.25 16.69
N THR A 269 -10.45 -8.42 16.62
CA THR A 269 -11.16 -9.01 17.78
C THR A 269 -10.20 -9.22 18.95
N ALA A 270 -9.03 -9.80 18.71
CA ALA A 270 -8.02 -10.01 19.76
C ALA A 270 -7.52 -8.68 20.36
N LEU A 271 -7.30 -7.65 19.55
CA LEU A 271 -6.92 -6.31 20.03
C LEU A 271 -7.98 -5.70 20.94
N ILE A 272 -9.26 -5.82 20.58
CA ILE A 272 -10.37 -5.28 21.39
C ILE A 272 -10.47 -6.05 22.71
N GLU A 273 -10.42 -7.38 22.67
CA GLU A 273 -10.64 -8.22 23.84
C GLU A 273 -9.45 -8.30 24.79
N GLN A 274 -8.24 -8.43 24.24
CA GLN A 274 -7.01 -8.69 25.01
C GLN A 274 -6.17 -7.44 25.23
N GLY A 275 -6.32 -6.42 24.38
CA GLY A 275 -5.52 -5.19 24.38
C GLY A 275 -4.27 -5.25 23.52
N TYR A 276 -3.70 -4.09 23.24
CA TYR A 276 -2.50 -3.93 22.40
C TYR A 276 -1.27 -4.64 22.97
N GLN A 277 -1.10 -4.61 24.31
CA GLN A 277 0.08 -5.20 24.94
C GLN A 277 0.08 -6.72 24.83
N ALA A 278 -1.07 -7.37 25.07
CA ALA A 278 -1.20 -8.81 25.00
C ALA A 278 -0.98 -9.31 23.56
N VAL A 279 -1.66 -8.72 22.58
CA VAL A 279 -1.49 -9.06 21.17
C VAL A 279 -0.05 -8.83 20.68
N THR A 280 0.58 -7.71 21.08
CA THR A 280 2.00 -7.47 20.77
C THR A 280 2.92 -8.54 21.34
N ARG A 281 2.65 -9.01 22.57
CA ARG A 281 3.42 -10.09 23.19
C ARG A 281 3.27 -11.40 22.42
N THR A 282 2.05 -11.77 22.05
CA THR A 282 1.75 -12.95 21.23
C THR A 282 2.50 -12.91 19.91
N LEU A 283 2.40 -11.81 19.15
CA LEU A 283 3.09 -11.66 17.87
C LEU A 283 4.62 -11.70 17.99
N ARG A 284 5.18 -11.19 19.09
CA ARG A 284 6.64 -11.26 19.34
C ARG A 284 7.10 -12.68 19.67
N LEU A 285 6.33 -13.42 20.42
CA LEU A 285 6.61 -14.83 20.70
C LEU A 285 6.57 -15.67 19.42
N GLU A 286 5.56 -15.47 18.59
CA GLU A 286 5.44 -16.15 17.30
C GLU A 286 6.58 -15.78 16.35
N ALA A 287 6.91 -14.48 16.24
CA ALA A 287 8.04 -14.03 15.41
C ALA A 287 9.36 -14.71 15.83
N SER A 288 9.55 -15.02 17.12
CA SER A 288 10.77 -15.69 17.61
C SER A 288 10.91 -17.14 17.13
N ALA A 289 9.86 -17.73 16.55
CA ALA A 289 9.92 -19.06 15.92
C ALA A 289 10.51 -19.00 14.49
N TYR A 290 10.45 -17.84 13.83
CA TYR A 290 10.88 -17.66 12.43
C TYR A 290 12.17 -16.86 12.29
N VAL A 291 12.48 -16.00 13.26
CA VAL A 291 13.67 -15.15 13.22
C VAL A 291 14.46 -15.23 14.53
N PRO A 292 15.79 -15.04 14.51
CA PRO A 292 16.59 -15.00 15.72
C PRO A 292 16.11 -13.96 16.71
N SER A 293 16.30 -14.18 17.99
CA SER A 293 15.78 -13.32 19.08
C SER A 293 16.20 -11.85 18.97
N TYR A 294 17.38 -11.58 18.41
CA TYR A 294 17.86 -10.22 18.16
C TYR A 294 17.10 -9.52 17.02
N ALA A 295 16.50 -10.26 16.10
CA ALA A 295 15.73 -9.76 14.96
C ALA A 295 14.23 -9.60 15.26
N VAL A 296 13.75 -10.04 16.42
CA VAL A 296 12.35 -9.89 16.82
C VAL A 296 12.00 -8.40 16.95
N PRO A 297 10.92 -7.91 16.29
CA PRO A 297 10.56 -6.51 16.34
C PRO A 297 10.35 -5.97 17.74
N ARG A 298 11.02 -4.86 18.08
CA ARG A 298 10.96 -4.26 19.43
C ARG A 298 9.76 -3.31 19.57
N ARG A 299 9.29 -2.72 18.48
CA ARG A 299 8.14 -1.81 18.49
C ARG A 299 7.17 -2.21 17.39
N MET A 300 5.91 -2.44 17.76
CA MET A 300 4.83 -2.75 16.83
C MET A 300 3.77 -1.65 16.95
N ARG A 301 3.20 -1.23 15.81
CA ARG A 301 2.06 -0.32 15.71
C ARG A 301 1.00 -0.95 14.82
N PHE A 302 -0.23 -0.95 15.31
CA PHE A 302 -1.38 -1.43 14.55
C PHE A 302 -1.98 -0.26 13.80
N VAL A 303 -2.17 -0.45 12.50
CA VAL A 303 -2.72 0.55 11.58
C VAL A 303 -3.86 -0.07 10.78
N ARG A 304 -4.81 0.73 10.34
CA ARG A 304 -5.92 0.25 9.52
C ARG A 304 -5.43 -0.23 8.14
N THR A 305 -4.53 0.53 7.53
CA THR A 305 -3.90 0.22 6.24
C THR A 305 -2.44 0.66 6.27
N LEU A 306 -1.58 -0.02 5.52
CA LEU A 306 -0.22 0.46 5.33
C LEU A 306 -0.23 1.80 4.58
N PRO A 307 0.64 2.76 4.96
CA PRO A 307 0.64 4.11 4.41
C PRO A 307 1.35 4.16 3.05
N TYR A 308 0.80 3.49 2.05
CA TYR A 308 1.33 3.54 0.69
C TYR A 308 1.26 4.95 0.11
N THR A 309 2.28 5.34 -0.63
CA THR A 309 2.22 6.53 -1.50
C THR A 309 1.28 6.26 -2.68
N ALA A 310 0.90 7.30 -3.42
CA ALA A 310 0.16 7.16 -4.68
C ALA A 310 0.85 6.27 -5.73
N GLN A 311 2.15 6.00 -5.54
CA GLN A 311 2.97 5.12 -6.39
C GLN A 311 3.03 3.68 -5.88
N GLY A 312 2.26 3.33 -4.83
CA GLY A 312 2.27 2.01 -4.21
C GLY A 312 3.56 1.70 -3.44
N LYS A 313 4.35 2.70 -3.02
CA LYS A 313 5.59 2.53 -2.26
C LYS A 313 5.39 2.86 -0.78
N LEU A 314 6.22 2.26 0.08
CA LEU A 314 6.29 2.52 1.52
C LEU A 314 7.67 3.11 1.90
N PRO A 315 7.93 4.38 1.58
CA PRO A 315 9.20 5.00 1.97
C PRO A 315 9.29 5.16 3.49
N VAL A 316 10.49 5.02 4.03
CA VAL A 316 10.76 5.13 5.48
C VAL A 316 10.24 6.45 6.06
N SER A 317 10.33 7.55 5.29
CA SER A 317 9.81 8.86 5.66
C SER A 317 8.30 8.93 5.92
N VAL A 318 7.51 8.02 5.34
CA VAL A 318 6.07 7.91 5.58
C VAL A 318 5.75 6.90 6.69
N VAL A 319 6.59 5.89 6.86
CA VAL A 319 6.41 4.81 7.83
C VAL A 319 6.81 5.26 9.25
N ILE A 320 7.99 5.88 9.41
CA ILE A 320 8.52 6.26 10.73
C ILE A 320 7.58 7.18 11.54
N PRO A 321 6.95 8.22 10.97
CA PRO A 321 6.03 9.08 11.72
C PRO A 321 4.85 8.33 12.36
N ARG A 322 4.47 7.15 11.83
CA ARG A 322 3.42 6.31 12.42
C ARG A 322 3.80 5.73 13.77
N PHE A 323 5.10 5.66 14.08
CA PHE A 323 5.59 5.19 15.37
C PHE A 323 5.75 6.31 16.41
N GLU A 324 5.79 7.57 16.00
CA GLU A 324 5.94 8.72 16.89
C GLU A 324 4.64 9.05 17.64
N VAL A 325 3.50 8.70 17.05
CA VAL A 325 2.19 8.86 17.68
C VAL A 325 2.04 7.82 18.81
N GLU A 326 1.61 8.26 19.99
CA GLU A 326 1.30 7.37 21.11
C GLU A 326 0.13 6.43 20.75
N ARG A 327 -0.09 5.35 21.53
CA ARG A 327 -1.20 4.39 21.34
C ARG A 327 -2.54 5.03 21.68
N GLN A 328 -3.06 5.83 20.77
CA GLN A 328 -4.28 6.62 20.93
C GLN A 328 -5.39 6.19 19.94
N GLU A 329 -5.04 5.45 18.89
CA GLU A 329 -5.98 5.10 17.84
C GLU A 329 -6.88 3.93 18.28
N PRO A 330 -8.19 3.97 17.96
CA PRO A 330 -9.09 2.84 18.16
C PRO A 330 -8.85 1.74 17.11
N VAL A 331 -9.35 0.54 17.39
CA VAL A 331 -9.44 -0.55 16.41
C VAL A 331 -10.68 -0.32 15.55
N VAL A 332 -10.48 -0.03 14.26
CA VAL A 332 -11.56 0.17 13.28
C VAL A 332 -12.02 -1.18 12.75
N THR A 333 -13.29 -1.50 12.95
CA THR A 333 -13.93 -2.74 12.47
C THR A 333 -14.63 -2.53 11.13
N GLN A 334 -15.17 -1.34 10.88
CA GLN A 334 -15.83 -1.00 9.62
C GLN A 334 -15.53 0.44 9.23
N TRP A 335 -15.28 0.66 7.95
CA TRP A 335 -15.08 1.98 7.36
C TRP A 335 -15.86 2.10 6.06
N ASN A 336 -16.75 3.07 5.98
CA ASN A 336 -17.56 3.32 4.80
C ASN A 336 -17.64 4.82 4.52
N LEU A 337 -17.13 5.24 3.36
CA LEU A 337 -17.20 6.61 2.85
C LEU A 337 -18.02 6.61 1.56
N GLN A 338 -19.17 7.28 1.59
CA GLN A 338 -20.04 7.41 0.42
C GLN A 338 -20.35 8.90 0.20
N GLY A 339 -19.76 9.47 -0.84
CA GLY A 339 -19.84 10.89 -1.14
C GLY A 339 -19.41 11.74 0.06
N GLU A 340 -20.32 12.57 0.57
CA GLU A 340 -20.06 13.47 1.72
C GLU A 340 -20.39 12.84 3.08
N THR A 341 -20.62 11.52 3.15
CA THR A 341 -20.98 10.82 4.39
C THR A 341 -19.95 9.75 4.72
N LEU A 342 -19.38 9.84 5.92
CA LEU A 342 -18.48 8.83 6.49
C LEU A 342 -19.20 8.10 7.63
N ALA A 343 -19.19 6.76 7.59
CA ALA A 343 -19.62 5.90 8.69
C ALA A 343 -18.46 5.00 9.12
N VAL A 344 -18.12 5.01 10.42
CA VAL A 344 -17.02 4.22 10.99
C VAL A 344 -17.51 3.47 12.21
N ARG A 345 -17.26 2.15 12.27
CA ARG A 345 -17.38 1.36 13.51
C ARG A 345 -16.02 1.08 14.08
N PHE A 346 -15.87 1.24 15.38
CA PHE A 346 -14.60 1.06 16.06
C PHE A 346 -14.80 0.76 17.54
N ALA A 347 -13.76 0.24 18.19
CA ALA A 347 -13.71 0.09 19.64
C ALA A 347 -12.32 0.45 20.17
N TYR A 348 -12.26 0.88 21.42
CA TYR A 348 -11.00 1.13 22.10
C TYR A 348 -10.62 -0.06 22.98
N PRO A 349 -9.45 -0.69 22.78
CA PRO A 349 -8.88 -1.62 23.76
C PRO A 349 -8.69 -0.95 25.12
N HIS A 350 -8.76 -1.73 26.18
CA HIS A 350 -8.68 -1.21 27.57
C HIS A 350 -7.34 -0.59 27.93
N ASP A 351 -6.27 -0.93 27.22
CA ASP A 351 -4.89 -0.46 27.47
C ASP A 351 -4.48 0.77 26.63
N VAL A 352 -5.46 1.47 26.04
CA VAL A 352 -5.23 2.75 25.38
C VAL A 352 -4.96 3.83 26.42
N ILE A 353 -4.04 4.75 26.12
CA ILE A 353 -3.60 5.81 27.02
C ILE A 353 -4.75 6.70 27.55
N PHE A 354 -5.81 6.88 26.77
CA PHE A 354 -6.96 7.71 27.14
C PHE A 354 -7.74 7.22 28.36
N PHE A 355 -7.63 5.92 28.71
CA PHE A 355 -8.27 5.38 29.90
C PHE A 355 -7.40 5.52 31.17
N GLN A 356 -6.12 5.90 31.03
CA GLN A 356 -5.22 6.08 32.16
C GLN A 356 -5.59 7.40 32.89
N GLY A 357 -5.78 7.29 34.20
CA GLY A 357 -6.13 8.46 35.04
C GLY A 357 -7.60 8.89 34.99
N HIS A 358 -8.45 8.26 34.15
CA HIS A 358 -9.87 8.55 34.09
C HIS A 358 -10.67 7.44 34.77
N PHE A 359 -11.01 7.69 36.03
CA PHE A 359 -11.82 6.84 36.92
C PHE A 359 -11.29 5.38 37.03
N PRO A 360 -10.31 5.09 37.89
CA PRO A 360 -9.62 3.79 37.94
C PRO A 360 -10.53 2.57 38.03
N ASN A 361 -11.70 2.68 38.66
CA ASN A 361 -12.68 1.60 38.82
C ASN A 361 -13.82 1.62 37.80
N ALA A 362 -13.90 2.64 36.95
CA ALA A 362 -14.92 2.82 35.91
C ALA A 362 -14.34 3.63 34.74
N PRO A 363 -13.40 3.07 33.97
CA PRO A 363 -12.72 3.82 32.93
C PRO A 363 -13.71 4.23 31.82
N ILE A 364 -13.67 5.50 31.47
CA ILE A 364 -14.47 6.08 30.38
C ILE A 364 -13.59 6.83 29.41
N LEU A 365 -14.02 6.89 28.14
CA LEU A 365 -13.31 7.66 27.11
C LEU A 365 -13.57 9.16 27.33
N PRO A 366 -12.51 9.98 27.60
CA PRO A 366 -12.67 11.41 27.78
C PRO A 366 -13.29 12.11 26.57
N GLY A 367 -14.04 13.18 26.78
CA GLY A 367 -14.63 13.95 25.68
C GLY A 367 -13.60 14.50 24.70
N VAL A 368 -12.41 14.89 25.19
CA VAL A 368 -11.31 15.35 24.34
C VAL A 368 -10.80 14.23 23.43
N ALA A 369 -10.74 12.99 23.91
CA ALA A 369 -10.34 11.83 23.12
C ALA A 369 -11.41 11.48 22.06
N GLN A 370 -12.70 11.60 22.39
CA GLN A 370 -13.79 11.46 21.42
C GLN A 370 -13.64 12.44 20.25
N LEU A 371 -13.36 13.71 20.56
CA LEU A 371 -13.16 14.77 19.56
C LEU A 371 -11.88 14.57 18.74
N PHE A 372 -10.81 14.11 19.37
CA PHE A 372 -9.57 13.74 18.69
C PHE A 372 -9.85 12.68 17.62
N THR A 373 -10.60 11.63 17.98
CA THR A 373 -10.97 10.54 17.07
C THR A 373 -11.83 11.02 15.91
N VAL A 374 -12.84 11.85 16.19
CA VAL A 374 -13.69 12.41 15.13
C VAL A 374 -12.86 13.24 14.15
N ARG A 375 -11.99 14.13 14.65
CA ARG A 375 -11.09 14.94 13.81
C ARG A 375 -10.16 14.06 12.97
N HIS A 376 -9.57 13.06 13.59
CA HIS A 376 -8.66 12.12 12.93
C HIS A 376 -9.34 11.38 11.78
N PHE A 377 -10.55 10.87 11.99
CA PHE A 377 -11.29 10.18 10.93
C PHE A 377 -11.77 11.10 9.81
N ILE A 378 -12.20 12.32 10.13
CA ILE A 378 -12.52 13.34 9.11
C ILE A 378 -11.29 13.66 8.27
N GLN A 379 -10.13 13.85 8.91
CA GLN A 379 -8.88 14.12 8.21
C GLN A 379 -8.49 12.97 7.28
N GLN A 380 -8.64 11.73 7.72
CA GLN A 380 -8.35 10.55 6.89
C GLN A 380 -9.34 10.40 5.71
N ALA A 381 -10.63 10.66 5.94
CA ALA A 381 -11.66 10.47 4.93
C ALA A 381 -11.64 11.54 3.83
N PHE A 382 -11.41 12.80 4.20
CA PHE A 382 -11.56 13.94 3.30
C PHE A 382 -10.25 14.63 2.96
N ASN A 383 -9.12 14.11 3.47
CA ASN A 383 -7.75 14.66 3.29
C ASN A 383 -7.64 16.16 3.63
N ILE A 384 -8.25 16.56 4.75
CA ILE A 384 -8.29 17.95 5.21
C ILE A 384 -7.91 18.03 6.69
N LYS A 385 -7.25 19.12 7.09
CA LYS A 385 -6.93 19.37 8.49
C LYS A 385 -8.11 20.02 9.22
N VAL A 386 -8.62 19.37 10.26
CA VAL A 386 -9.77 19.84 11.04
C VAL A 386 -9.28 20.46 12.37
N ASP A 387 -8.99 21.75 12.36
CA ASP A 387 -8.47 22.50 13.50
C ASP A 387 -9.34 23.69 13.93
N GLY A 388 -10.52 23.84 13.32
CA GLY A 388 -11.46 24.91 13.58
C GLY A 388 -12.31 24.69 14.84
N ALA A 389 -13.25 25.60 15.03
CA ALA A 389 -14.15 25.62 16.18
C ALA A 389 -15.14 24.45 16.21
N ILE A 390 -15.56 24.09 17.43
CA ILE A 390 -16.62 23.12 17.65
C ILE A 390 -17.88 23.88 18.11
N LYS A 391 -19.01 23.61 17.45
CA LYS A 391 -20.30 24.21 17.79
C LYS A 391 -21.30 23.13 18.19
N ARG A 392 -22.29 23.48 19.03
CA ARG A 392 -23.38 22.59 19.45
C ARG A 392 -22.90 21.25 20.02
N LEU A 393 -21.72 21.24 20.67
CA LEU A 393 -21.15 20.05 21.28
C LEU A 393 -22.04 19.58 22.44
N LYS A 394 -22.43 18.30 22.41
CA LYS A 394 -23.15 17.61 23.48
C LYS A 394 -22.48 16.30 23.78
N PHE A 395 -22.26 16.00 25.07
CA PHE A 395 -21.91 14.67 25.57
C PHE A 395 -23.12 14.14 26.35
N GLN A 396 -23.52 12.90 26.10
CA GLN A 396 -24.75 12.33 26.64
C GLN A 396 -24.46 11.05 27.44
N GLN A 397 -23.80 10.06 26.84
CA GLN A 397 -23.44 8.81 27.49
C GLN A 397 -21.94 8.57 27.44
N PRO A 398 -21.34 7.93 28.47
CA PRO A 398 -19.94 7.56 28.45
C PRO A 398 -19.66 6.46 27.45
N ILE A 399 -18.48 6.46 26.85
CA ILE A 399 -17.96 5.37 26.03
C ILE A 399 -16.97 4.57 26.91
N LEU A 400 -17.20 3.26 27.01
CA LEU A 400 -16.40 2.35 27.83
C LEU A 400 -15.33 1.64 26.99
N PRO A 401 -14.28 1.09 27.63
CA PRO A 401 -13.33 0.20 26.96
C PRO A 401 -14.05 -0.98 26.29
N LYS A 402 -13.56 -1.42 25.13
CA LYS A 402 -14.08 -2.54 24.32
C LYS A 402 -15.47 -2.33 23.72
N GLN A 403 -16.16 -1.27 24.10
CA GLN A 403 -17.47 -0.95 23.58
C GLN A 403 -17.41 -0.55 22.10
N GLU A 404 -18.27 -1.16 21.27
CA GLU A 404 -18.41 -0.74 19.88
C GLU A 404 -19.08 0.64 19.80
N VAL A 405 -18.43 1.53 19.05
CA VAL A 405 -18.90 2.90 18.78
C VAL A 405 -19.12 3.05 17.28
N CYS A 406 -20.25 3.63 16.91
CA CYS A 406 -20.55 4.04 15.55
C CYS A 406 -20.40 5.57 15.46
N LEU A 407 -19.49 6.03 14.59
CA LEU A 407 -19.36 7.42 14.19
C LEU A 407 -20.06 7.62 12.85
N THR A 408 -20.93 8.61 12.77
CA THR A 408 -21.45 9.12 11.49
C THR A 408 -21.00 10.57 11.33
N VAL A 409 -20.40 10.90 10.20
CA VAL A 409 -20.02 12.26 9.82
C VAL A 409 -20.71 12.62 8.52
N LYS A 410 -21.30 13.81 8.45
CA LYS A 410 -21.84 14.40 7.22
C LYS A 410 -21.15 15.74 6.94
N ARG A 411 -20.48 15.82 5.81
CA ARG A 411 -19.92 17.08 5.32
C ARG A 411 -21.06 17.94 4.77
N LYS A 412 -21.30 19.10 5.37
CA LYS A 412 -22.37 20.02 4.99
C LYS A 412 -21.91 21.10 4.01
N THR A 413 -20.69 21.56 4.22
CA THR A 413 -19.97 22.50 3.37
C THR A 413 -18.50 22.08 3.29
N PRO A 414 -17.69 22.64 2.40
CA PRO A 414 -16.25 22.35 2.37
C PRO A 414 -15.55 22.47 3.73
N THR A 415 -16.06 23.32 4.61
CA THR A 415 -15.45 23.66 5.91
C THR A 415 -16.27 23.23 7.13
N SER A 416 -17.41 22.50 6.97
CA SER A 416 -18.31 22.16 8.09
C SER A 416 -18.76 20.71 8.07
N PHE A 417 -18.66 20.03 9.22
CA PHE A 417 -18.93 18.61 9.41
C PHE A 417 -19.82 18.38 10.61
N ASP A 418 -21.02 17.84 10.40
CA ASP A 418 -21.87 17.35 11.47
C ASP A 418 -21.40 15.94 11.86
N PHE A 419 -21.28 15.66 13.16
CA PHE A 419 -20.93 14.33 13.63
C PHE A 419 -21.83 13.83 14.74
N THR A 420 -21.99 12.50 14.82
CA THR A 420 -22.66 11.79 15.91
C THR A 420 -21.87 10.54 16.27
N LEU A 421 -21.57 10.36 17.54
CA LEU A 421 -21.06 9.13 18.14
C LEU A 421 -22.18 8.45 18.90
N GLN A 422 -22.37 7.14 18.66
CA GLN A 422 -23.38 6.34 19.33
C GLN A 422 -22.88 4.93 19.62
N THR A 423 -23.43 4.31 20.65
CA THR A 423 -23.26 2.90 20.99
C THR A 423 -24.59 2.20 20.93
N ALA A 424 -24.65 0.89 21.23
CA ALA A 424 -25.90 0.15 21.35
C ALA A 424 -26.85 0.72 22.44
N GLN A 425 -26.29 1.44 23.44
CA GLN A 425 -27.07 2.07 24.52
C GLN A 425 -27.64 3.45 24.12
N GLY A 426 -27.21 4.01 23.01
CA GLY A 426 -27.70 5.30 22.50
C GLY A 426 -26.59 6.31 22.17
N PRO A 427 -26.97 7.58 21.96
CA PRO A 427 -26.03 8.62 21.56
C PRO A 427 -25.05 8.98 22.67
N CYS A 428 -23.75 9.06 22.32
CA CYS A 428 -22.67 9.40 23.25
C CYS A 428 -22.20 10.85 23.10
N ALA A 429 -22.02 11.30 21.86
CA ALA A 429 -21.66 12.69 21.60
C ALA A 429 -22.14 13.14 20.22
N SER A 430 -22.38 14.43 20.07
CA SER A 430 -22.71 15.06 18.79
C SER A 430 -22.21 16.50 18.74
N GLY A 431 -22.01 17.03 17.54
CA GLY A 431 -21.59 18.41 17.35
C GLY A 431 -21.32 18.74 15.89
N ILE A 432 -20.84 19.98 15.69
CA ILE A 432 -20.45 20.49 14.39
C ILE A 432 -18.97 20.90 14.49
N LEU A 433 -18.13 20.31 13.66
CA LEU A 433 -16.71 20.66 13.52
C LEU A 433 -16.52 21.55 12.29
N SER A 434 -15.64 22.54 12.40
CA SER A 434 -15.24 23.39 11.27
C SER A 434 -13.75 23.24 10.97
N VAL A 435 -13.39 23.53 9.73
CA VAL A 435 -12.01 23.73 9.28
C VAL A 435 -11.72 25.23 9.37
N ARG A 436 -10.51 25.64 9.77
CA ARG A 436 -10.09 27.03 9.60
C ARG A 436 -9.91 27.27 8.11
N GLU A 437 -10.53 28.32 7.59
CA GLU A 437 -10.14 28.86 6.30
C GLU A 437 -8.70 29.40 6.49
N GLU A 438 -7.75 28.84 5.75
CA GLU A 438 -6.44 29.48 5.62
C GLU A 438 -6.71 30.85 4.97
N GLY A 439 -6.56 31.89 5.75
CA GLY A 439 -6.74 33.26 5.26
C GLY A 439 -5.79 33.50 4.07
N CYS A 440 -6.37 34.02 2.98
CA CYS A 440 -5.64 34.56 1.83
C CYS A 440 -4.56 35.54 2.26
#